data_bd4eeda26dd53c2e5bbecbea4c23a860
#
_entry.id   bd4eeda26dd53c2e5bbecbea4c23a860
#
_cell.length_a   1.000
_cell.length_b   1.000
_cell.length_c   1.000
_cell.angle_alpha   90.00
_cell.angle_beta   90.00
_cell.angle_gamma   90.00
#
_symmetry.space_group_name_H-M   'P 1'
#
loop_
_entity.id
_entity.type
_entity.pdbx_description
1 polymer ?
#
loop_
_entity_poly.entity_id
_entity_poly.type
_entity_poly.pdbx_seq_one_letter_code
_entity_poly.pdbx_strand_id
1 'polypeptide(L)'
;MRALRWHARHDVRLDEVPEPTAGCGEVLLRVAACGICGSDLHEYLDGPVYIPRGPHPLTGVQSPVIMGHELCGQVVALGAGIDDLAVGDLAAVEPVETCGYCLYCGLGQYNHCPLLAIQGYNRNGGLAEYTVVKRRM
;
A
#
# COMPACT_ATOMS: atom_id res chain seq x y z
N MET A 1 -2.73 13.22 9.74
CA MET A 1 -3.84 12.26 9.59
C MET A 1 -3.65 11.09 10.55
N ARG A 2 -4.75 10.45 10.96
CA ARG A 2 -4.71 9.23 11.76
C ARG A 2 -4.46 8.01 10.89
N ALA A 3 -3.62 7.08 11.38
CA ALA A 3 -3.31 5.85 10.67
C ALA A 3 -3.04 4.71 11.66
N LEU A 4 -3.51 3.51 11.34
CA LEU A 4 -3.24 2.31 12.12
C LEU A 4 -1.93 1.69 11.63
N ARG A 5 -0.90 1.68 12.49
CA ARG A 5 0.46 1.25 12.13
C ARG A 5 0.90 0.02 12.92
N TRP A 6 1.46 -0.94 12.21
CA TRP A 6 2.17 -2.05 12.80
C TRP A 6 3.61 -1.62 13.16
N HIS A 7 3.96 -1.70 14.43
CA HIS A 7 5.29 -1.38 14.94
C HIS A 7 6.11 -2.64 15.21
N ALA A 8 5.46 -3.66 15.78
CA ALA A 8 6.05 -4.95 16.10
C ALA A 8 4.93 -5.98 16.34
N ARG A 9 5.34 -7.23 16.54
CA ARG A 9 4.44 -8.29 16.99
C ARG A 9 3.69 -7.85 18.25
N HIS A 10 2.35 -8.00 18.26
CA HIS A 10 1.43 -7.55 19.30
C HIS A 10 1.42 -6.03 19.55
N ASP A 11 2.01 -5.25 18.65
CA ASP A 11 2.10 -3.80 18.78
C ASP A 11 1.60 -3.09 17.52
N VAL A 12 0.30 -2.79 17.51
CA VAL A 12 -0.38 -1.99 16.49
C VAL A 12 -0.95 -0.75 17.17
N ARG A 13 -0.67 0.44 16.61
CA ARG A 13 -1.01 1.72 17.22
C ARG A 13 -1.75 2.62 16.25
N LEU A 14 -2.67 3.43 16.80
CA LEU A 14 -3.25 4.56 16.08
C LEU A 14 -2.31 5.76 16.22
N ASP A 15 -1.56 6.04 15.17
CA ASP A 15 -0.58 7.13 15.15
C ASP A 15 -1.11 8.34 14.39
N GLU A 16 -0.62 9.53 14.76
CA GLU A 16 -0.70 10.74 13.94
C GLU A 16 0.49 10.80 13.01
N VAL A 17 0.24 10.82 11.70
CA VAL A 17 1.28 10.87 10.66
C VAL A 17 1.01 11.99 9.66
N PRO A 18 2.01 12.50 8.94
CA PRO A 18 1.78 13.44 7.84
C PRO A 18 0.85 12.86 6.79
N GLU A 19 0.04 13.70 6.16
CA GLU A 19 -0.73 13.29 4.99
C GLU A 19 0.22 13.03 3.82
N PRO A 20 0.05 11.92 3.10
CA PRO A 20 0.89 11.61 1.95
C PRO A 20 0.54 12.50 0.75
N THR A 21 1.49 12.66 -0.16
CA THR A 21 1.29 13.36 -1.44
C THR A 21 1.57 12.42 -2.60
N ALA A 22 0.76 12.49 -3.65
CA ALA A 22 0.94 11.68 -4.86
C ALA A 22 2.17 12.14 -5.66
N GLY A 23 3.12 11.26 -5.87
CA GLY A 23 4.25 11.45 -6.79
C GLY A 23 3.89 11.11 -8.24
N CYS A 24 4.88 11.13 -9.13
CA CYS A 24 4.68 10.75 -10.54
C CYS A 24 4.14 9.32 -10.66
N GLY A 25 3.05 9.14 -11.42
CA GLY A 25 2.35 7.86 -11.61
C GLY A 25 1.63 7.34 -10.35
N GLU A 26 1.38 8.21 -9.36
CA GLU A 26 0.69 7.86 -8.12
C GLU A 26 -0.63 8.62 -7.98
N VAL A 27 -1.57 7.98 -7.31
CA VAL A 27 -2.91 8.49 -7.01
C VAL A 27 -3.05 8.63 -5.51
N LEU A 28 -3.50 9.78 -5.03
CA LEU A 28 -3.90 9.98 -3.64
C LEU A 28 -5.39 9.66 -3.51
N LEU A 29 -5.69 8.70 -2.65
CA LEU A 29 -7.05 8.30 -2.31
C LEU A 29 -7.42 8.80 -0.90
N ARG A 30 -8.59 9.39 -0.77
CA ARG A 30 -9.29 9.48 0.50
C ARG A 30 -9.98 8.14 0.71
N VAL A 31 -9.56 7.39 1.72
CA VAL A 31 -10.08 6.04 1.98
C VAL A 31 -11.54 6.10 2.39
N ALA A 32 -12.38 5.35 1.70
CA ALA A 32 -13.80 5.21 2.02
C ALA A 32 -14.05 3.98 2.91
N ALA A 33 -13.34 2.88 2.63
CA ALA A 33 -13.37 1.66 3.42
C ALA A 33 -12.06 0.88 3.26
N CYS A 34 -11.68 0.19 4.32
CA CYS A 34 -10.58 -0.76 4.30
C CYS A 34 -10.95 -1.97 5.14
N GLY A 35 -10.91 -3.16 4.55
CA GLY A 35 -11.11 -4.44 5.21
C GLY A 35 -9.94 -4.83 6.09
N ILE A 36 -10.19 -5.68 7.08
CA ILE A 36 -9.17 -6.37 7.88
C ILE A 36 -9.11 -7.80 7.37
N CYS A 37 -7.95 -8.17 6.82
CA CYS A 37 -7.68 -9.52 6.32
C CYS A 37 -7.14 -10.44 7.43
N GLY A 38 -7.27 -11.76 7.25
CA GLY A 38 -6.62 -12.73 8.11
C GLY A 38 -5.10 -12.58 8.15
N SER A 39 -4.48 -12.09 7.08
CA SER A 39 -3.05 -11.81 7.02
C SER A 39 -2.62 -10.62 7.90
N ASP A 40 -3.49 -9.63 8.14
CA ASP A 40 -3.24 -8.57 9.12
C ASP A 40 -3.17 -9.15 10.55
N LEU A 41 -4.01 -10.14 10.85
CA LEU A 41 -3.97 -10.86 12.13
C LEU A 41 -2.68 -11.69 12.25
N HIS A 42 -2.20 -12.32 11.17
CA HIS A 42 -0.92 -13.04 11.18
C HIS A 42 0.25 -12.09 11.44
N GLU A 43 0.25 -10.90 10.84
CA GLU A 43 1.27 -9.89 11.16
C GLU A 43 1.22 -9.49 12.64
N TYR A 44 0.02 -9.29 13.19
CA TYR A 44 -0.15 -8.92 14.59
C TYR A 44 0.30 -10.03 15.54
N LEU A 45 -0.10 -11.29 15.28
CA LEU A 45 0.12 -12.43 16.19
C LEU A 45 1.53 -13.02 16.07
N ASP A 46 2.06 -13.13 14.85
CA ASP A 46 3.26 -13.89 14.52
C ASP A 46 4.34 -13.08 13.82
N GLY A 47 4.02 -11.83 13.42
CA GLY A 47 4.89 -10.98 12.61
C GLY A 47 6.26 -10.67 13.18
N PRO A 48 7.17 -10.21 12.33
CA PRO A 48 6.94 -9.87 10.92
C PRO A 48 6.89 -11.10 10.02
N VAL A 49 5.82 -11.24 9.24
CA VAL A 49 5.62 -12.28 8.21
C VAL A 49 5.86 -11.67 6.82
N TYR A 50 5.10 -10.62 6.48
CA TYR A 50 5.16 -9.90 5.20
C TYR A 50 5.83 -8.54 5.32
N ILE A 51 5.69 -7.87 6.48
CA ILE A 51 6.32 -6.58 6.76
C ILE A 51 7.84 -6.78 6.86
N PRO A 52 8.65 -6.07 6.06
CA PRO A 52 10.08 -6.31 6.02
C PRO A 52 10.77 -5.78 7.27
N ARG A 53 11.79 -6.50 7.74
CA ARG A 53 12.64 -6.08 8.88
C ARG A 53 13.58 -4.92 8.52
N GLY A 54 13.85 -4.74 7.25
CA GLY A 54 14.66 -3.65 6.70
C GLY A 54 13.97 -3.05 5.48
N PRO A 55 14.56 -2.04 4.81
CA PRO A 55 13.95 -1.39 3.65
C PRO A 55 13.61 -2.41 2.56
N HIS A 56 12.35 -2.42 2.11
CA HIS A 56 11.93 -3.28 1.01
C HIS A 56 12.63 -2.87 -0.29
N PRO A 57 13.21 -3.81 -1.08
CA PRO A 57 14.05 -3.47 -2.23
C PRO A 57 13.38 -2.61 -3.30
N LEU A 58 12.06 -2.76 -3.50
CA LEU A 58 11.32 -1.99 -4.50
C LEU A 58 10.80 -0.65 -3.96
N THR A 59 10.32 -0.63 -2.71
CA THR A 59 9.57 0.52 -2.18
C THR A 59 10.36 1.34 -1.16
N GLY A 60 11.42 0.79 -0.58
CA GLY A 60 12.17 1.38 0.53
C GLY A 60 11.43 1.37 1.87
N VAL A 61 10.18 0.89 1.92
CA VAL A 61 9.35 0.88 3.13
C VAL A 61 9.87 -0.19 4.11
N GLN A 62 9.85 0.16 5.37
CA GLN A 62 10.13 -0.72 6.51
C GLN A 62 9.22 -0.34 7.68
N SER A 63 9.16 -1.20 8.69
CA SER A 63 8.42 -0.91 9.94
C SER A 63 8.84 0.42 10.58
N PRO A 64 7.90 1.20 11.16
CA PRO A 64 6.47 0.91 11.27
C PRO A 64 5.68 1.25 9.99
N VAL A 65 4.72 0.39 9.60
CA VAL A 65 3.95 0.45 8.35
C VAL A 65 2.47 0.67 8.63
N ILE A 66 1.80 1.51 7.86
CA ILE A 66 0.34 1.62 7.87
C ILE A 66 -0.23 0.34 7.25
N MET A 67 -1.09 -0.37 7.99
CA MET A 67 -1.68 -1.63 7.57
C MET A 67 -2.86 -1.44 6.60
N GLY A 68 -3.43 -2.56 6.14
CA GLY A 68 -4.64 -2.63 5.31
C GLY A 68 -4.38 -2.61 3.80
N HIS A 69 -4.84 -3.66 3.13
CA HIS A 69 -4.63 -3.88 1.70
C HIS A 69 -5.92 -4.19 0.93
N GLU A 70 -7.05 -4.32 1.62
CA GLU A 70 -8.38 -4.52 1.05
C GLU A 70 -9.15 -3.19 1.11
N LEU A 71 -8.85 -2.27 0.19
CA LEU A 71 -9.33 -0.88 0.31
C LEU A 71 -9.97 -0.35 -0.96
N CYS A 72 -10.86 0.60 -0.74
CA CYS A 72 -11.38 1.47 -1.78
C CYS A 72 -11.44 2.92 -1.28
N GLY A 73 -11.46 3.86 -2.22
CA GLY A 73 -11.48 5.27 -1.89
C GLY A 73 -11.83 6.16 -3.06
N GLN A 74 -11.94 7.44 -2.79
CA GLN A 74 -12.13 8.47 -3.78
C GLN A 74 -10.80 9.11 -4.15
N VAL A 75 -10.53 9.27 -5.44
CA VAL A 75 -9.40 10.03 -5.95
C VAL A 75 -9.51 11.48 -5.52
N VAL A 76 -8.52 11.99 -4.80
CA VAL A 76 -8.48 13.40 -4.36
C VAL A 76 -7.32 14.18 -4.95
N ALA A 77 -6.26 13.50 -5.41
CA ALA A 77 -5.19 14.10 -6.19
C ALA A 77 -4.53 13.07 -7.11
N LEU A 78 -3.99 13.55 -8.21
CA LEU A 78 -3.28 12.77 -9.22
C LEU A 78 -1.86 13.31 -9.35
N GLY A 79 -0.89 12.40 -9.34
CA GLY A 79 0.49 12.69 -9.68
C GLY A 79 0.67 12.88 -11.18
N ALA A 80 1.80 13.43 -11.58
CA ALA A 80 2.13 13.64 -12.98
C ALA A 80 2.12 12.32 -13.77
N GLY A 81 1.66 12.36 -15.03
CA GLY A 81 1.63 11.22 -15.95
C GLY A 81 0.38 10.33 -15.82
N ILE A 82 -0.65 10.80 -15.13
CA ILE A 82 -1.96 10.14 -15.07
C ILE A 82 -2.97 11.01 -15.83
N ASP A 83 -3.56 10.46 -16.88
CA ASP A 83 -4.51 11.13 -17.78
C ASP A 83 -5.83 10.35 -18.00
N ASP A 84 -5.92 9.17 -17.42
CA ASP A 84 -7.05 8.24 -17.55
C ASP A 84 -7.89 8.08 -16.26
N LEU A 85 -7.63 8.93 -15.25
CA LEU A 85 -8.41 9.08 -14.02
C LEU A 85 -8.70 10.56 -13.75
N ALA A 86 -9.77 10.81 -13.01
CA ALA A 86 -10.16 12.16 -12.58
C ALA A 86 -10.29 12.24 -11.05
N VAL A 87 -10.05 13.45 -10.49
CA VAL A 87 -10.41 13.74 -9.12
C VAL A 87 -11.92 13.57 -8.94
N GLY A 88 -12.33 12.82 -7.92
CA GLY A 88 -13.70 12.43 -7.66
C GLY A 88 -14.03 10.98 -8.04
N ASP A 89 -13.23 10.33 -8.89
CA ASP A 89 -13.43 8.92 -9.25
C ASP A 89 -13.38 8.01 -8.01
N LEU A 90 -14.14 6.93 -8.05
CA LEU A 90 -14.09 5.86 -7.07
C LEU A 90 -13.16 4.75 -7.58
N ALA A 91 -12.23 4.34 -6.73
CA ALA A 91 -11.26 3.29 -7.06
C ALA A 91 -11.27 2.19 -5.98
N ALA A 92 -11.26 0.92 -6.44
CA ALA A 92 -10.85 -0.21 -5.64
C ALA A 92 -9.40 -0.54 -5.99
N VAL A 93 -8.60 -0.88 -4.99
CA VAL A 93 -7.16 -1.03 -5.16
C VAL A 93 -6.78 -2.50 -5.30
N GLU A 94 -6.09 -2.84 -6.38
CA GLU A 94 -5.31 -4.09 -6.50
C GLU A 94 -4.05 -3.92 -5.64
N PRO A 95 -3.88 -4.66 -4.53
CA PRO A 95 -2.83 -4.34 -3.55
C PRO A 95 -1.41 -4.71 -3.98
N VAL A 96 -1.23 -5.28 -5.17
CA VAL A 96 0.05 -5.85 -5.61
C VAL A 96 0.82 -4.88 -6.50
N GLU A 97 2.03 -4.56 -6.10
CA GLU A 97 3.01 -3.83 -6.93
C GLU A 97 4.17 -4.74 -7.32
N THR A 98 4.63 -4.62 -8.57
CA THR A 98 5.74 -5.42 -9.10
C THR A 98 6.79 -4.52 -9.75
N CYS A 99 8.00 -5.02 -9.95
CA CYS A 99 9.09 -4.21 -10.51
C CYS A 99 8.86 -3.82 -11.98
N GLY A 100 8.09 -4.61 -12.76
CA GLY A 100 7.76 -4.35 -14.16
C GLY A 100 8.87 -4.71 -15.16
N TYR A 101 10.08 -5.08 -14.74
CA TYR A 101 11.23 -5.31 -15.63
C TYR A 101 11.89 -6.68 -15.52
N CYS A 102 11.54 -7.50 -14.51
CA CYS A 102 12.10 -8.85 -14.39
C CYS A 102 11.47 -9.82 -15.41
N LEU A 103 12.10 -11.00 -15.56
CA LEU A 103 11.62 -12.05 -16.47
C LEU A 103 10.12 -12.35 -16.26
N TYR A 104 9.71 -12.52 -15.01
CA TYR A 104 8.32 -12.87 -14.68
C TYR A 104 7.34 -11.75 -15.04
N CYS A 105 7.70 -10.51 -14.79
CA CYS A 105 6.89 -9.36 -15.21
C CYS A 105 6.77 -9.28 -16.72
N GLY A 106 7.87 -9.53 -17.45
CA GLY A 106 7.88 -9.58 -18.93
C GLY A 106 7.01 -10.70 -19.50
N LEU A 107 6.84 -11.80 -18.78
CA LEU A 107 5.96 -12.92 -19.16
C LEU A 107 4.52 -12.78 -18.67
N GLY A 108 4.15 -11.68 -18.00
CA GLY A 108 2.82 -11.50 -17.39
C GLY A 108 2.59 -12.34 -16.11
N GLN A 109 3.63 -12.98 -15.60
CA GLN A 109 3.60 -13.81 -14.39
C GLN A 109 4.02 -12.98 -13.17
N TYR A 110 3.37 -11.82 -12.99
CA TYR A 110 3.77 -10.81 -12.00
C TYR A 110 3.71 -11.30 -10.55
N ASN A 111 2.88 -12.32 -10.25
CA ASN A 111 2.81 -13.00 -8.95
C ASN A 111 4.12 -13.71 -8.56
N HIS A 112 5.01 -13.98 -9.53
CA HIS A 112 6.36 -14.52 -9.30
C HIS A 112 7.45 -13.44 -9.27
N CYS A 113 7.08 -12.16 -9.28
CA CYS A 113 8.06 -11.08 -9.22
C CYS A 113 8.89 -11.17 -7.91
N PRO A 114 10.22 -11.26 -7.98
CA PRO A 114 11.06 -11.36 -6.77
C PRO A 114 11.07 -10.07 -5.94
N LEU A 115 10.60 -8.96 -6.52
CA LEU A 115 10.44 -7.67 -5.87
C LEU A 115 8.97 -7.30 -5.66
N LEU A 116 8.09 -8.31 -5.57
CA LEU A 116 6.68 -8.09 -5.32
C LEU A 116 6.50 -7.35 -3.99
N ALA A 117 5.70 -6.28 -4.02
CA ALA A 117 5.33 -5.51 -2.85
C ALA A 117 3.81 -5.48 -2.69
N ILE A 118 3.34 -5.46 -1.46
CA ILE A 118 1.92 -5.46 -1.13
C ILE A 118 1.61 -4.19 -0.33
N GLN A 119 0.55 -3.48 -0.74
CA GLN A 119 -0.02 -2.36 0.01
C GLN A 119 -0.35 -2.84 1.43
N GLY A 120 -0.06 -2.05 2.44
CA GLY A 120 -0.27 -2.44 3.84
C GLY A 120 0.84 -3.26 4.50
N TYR A 121 1.84 -3.74 3.72
CA TYR A 121 3.00 -4.48 4.24
C TYR A 121 4.32 -3.92 3.75
N ASN A 122 4.48 -3.80 2.45
CA ASN A 122 5.71 -3.33 1.81
C ASN A 122 5.55 -1.91 1.26
N ARG A 123 4.38 -1.33 1.44
CA ARG A 123 3.95 0.04 1.17
C ARG A 123 2.89 0.41 2.20
N ASN A 124 2.78 1.68 2.56
CA ASN A 124 1.74 2.13 3.49
C ASN A 124 0.34 1.85 2.93
N GLY A 125 -0.52 1.29 3.76
CA GLY A 125 -1.83 0.76 3.40
C GLY A 125 -2.99 1.73 3.58
N GLY A 126 -4.20 1.16 3.66
CA GLY A 126 -5.48 1.86 3.68
C GLY A 126 -6.15 1.97 5.06
N LEU A 127 -5.57 1.44 6.13
CA LEU A 127 -6.07 1.70 7.48
C LEU A 127 -5.62 3.09 7.97
N ALA A 128 -5.98 4.11 7.18
CA ALA A 128 -5.67 5.53 7.36
C ALA A 128 -6.75 6.39 6.68
N GLU A 129 -6.74 7.70 6.92
CA GLU A 129 -7.66 8.64 6.27
C GLU A 129 -7.34 8.81 4.78
N TYR A 130 -6.03 8.77 4.42
CA TYR A 130 -5.55 8.86 3.04
C TYR A 130 -4.46 7.82 2.79
N THR A 131 -4.37 7.38 1.54
CA THR A 131 -3.28 6.51 1.08
C THR A 131 -2.86 6.86 -0.34
N VAL A 132 -1.61 6.60 -0.68
CA VAL A 132 -1.08 6.73 -2.04
C VAL A 132 -0.91 5.36 -2.64
N VAL A 133 -1.38 5.19 -3.86
CA VAL A 133 -1.27 3.96 -4.65
C VAL A 133 -0.66 4.25 -6.02
N LYS A 134 -0.02 3.28 -6.65
CA LYS A 134 0.39 3.39 -8.05
C LYS A 134 -0.83 3.30 -8.96
N ARG A 135 -0.84 4.08 -10.08
CA ARG A 135 -1.94 4.06 -11.05
C ARG A 135 -2.30 2.65 -11.54
N ARG A 136 -1.33 1.76 -11.61
CA ARG A 136 -1.49 0.36 -12.08
C ARG A 136 -2.04 -0.62 -11.04
N MET A 137 -2.27 -0.17 -9.84
CA MET A 137 -2.89 -0.89 -8.72
C MET A 137 -4.39 -0.57 -8.68
#